data_7d5ca60f0b16da3b28dc76f013887d26
#
_entry.id   7d5ca60f0b16da3b28dc76f013887d26
#
_cell.length_a   1.000
_cell.length_b   1.000
_cell.length_c   1.000
_cell.angle_alpha   90.00
_cell.angle_beta   90.00
_cell.angle_gamma   90.00
#
_symmetry.space_group_name_H-M   'P 1'
#
loop_
_entity.id
_entity.type
_entity.pdbx_description
1 polymer ?
#
loop_
_entity_poly.entity_id
_entity_poly.type
_entity_poly.pdbx_seq_one_letter_code
_entity_poly.pdbx_strand_id
1 'polypeptide(L)'
;MPTASCIWKSFQTSGKKHLILTGDRGSGKTTLLSALFPCPMPGLTSWAVPKQGVYLKDNFSSKNVQIGRFNPDNTSTENRMLPVLDAFSQTGVSFLRACADVSSDWITIDEIGYLESTCPEYQNALSELMACKHLLMVVRKQKLPFLDSLLAQQDVFVLDLDHPYGNAGCILMASGQGRRFGENKLLTDLAGKPLIQWALDASAGLFTHRLVVTVHKEIEQLCLSQDIPVLLHPFPDRNDMIRLGMGEISSFIDRCAFLPSDQPMILPETIASLLLCAKNLPDFIWRPCSSDTVGSPVIFPSCFFEELKNLPPKKGGNVIVSRYPNLVRTLPVSYSEELKDIDTKEELLAVSRYFEKPFHLCC
;
A
#
# COMPACT_ATOMS: atom_id res chain seq x y z
N MET A 1 2.62 6.07 7.44
CA MET A 1 2.26 6.40 6.05
C MET A 1 3.34 5.88 5.12
N PRO A 2 3.05 5.31 3.94
CA PRO A 2 4.06 4.84 3.01
C PRO A 2 4.93 5.99 2.51
N THR A 3 6.21 5.74 2.31
CA THR A 3 7.16 6.71 1.73
C THR A 3 6.91 6.89 0.23
N ALA A 4 7.34 8.02 -0.36
CA ALA A 4 7.24 8.24 -1.80
C ALA A 4 7.92 7.11 -2.60
N SER A 5 9.05 6.60 -2.11
CA SER A 5 9.77 5.47 -2.72
C SER A 5 8.93 4.19 -2.72
N CYS A 6 8.28 3.83 -1.59
CA CYS A 6 7.38 2.67 -1.52
C CYS A 6 6.22 2.78 -2.49
N ILE A 7 5.60 3.98 -2.58
CA ILE A 7 4.47 4.23 -3.46
C ILE A 7 4.91 4.07 -4.92
N TRP A 8 6.03 4.70 -5.29
CA TRP A 8 6.55 4.65 -6.65
C TRP A 8 6.93 3.24 -7.08
N LYS A 9 7.64 2.50 -6.22
CA LYS A 9 7.99 1.09 -6.44
C LYS A 9 6.75 0.22 -6.64
N SER A 10 5.73 0.39 -5.79
CA SER A 10 4.48 -0.38 -5.87
C SER A 10 3.70 -0.04 -7.14
N PHE A 11 3.62 1.25 -7.48
CA PHE A 11 2.99 1.71 -8.71
C PHE A 11 3.65 1.09 -9.95
N GLN A 12 4.97 1.18 -10.07
CA GLN A 12 5.72 0.58 -11.19
C GLN A 12 5.53 -0.94 -11.25
N THR A 13 5.60 -1.63 -10.11
CA THR A 13 5.42 -3.10 -10.04
C THR A 13 4.00 -3.51 -10.44
N SER A 14 3.00 -2.66 -10.20
CA SER A 14 1.60 -2.94 -10.55
C SER A 14 1.34 -2.95 -12.06
N GLY A 15 2.20 -2.32 -12.86
CA GLY A 15 2.00 -2.12 -14.30
C GLY A 15 0.87 -1.17 -14.66
N LYS A 16 0.28 -0.46 -13.69
CA LYS A 16 -0.79 0.51 -13.92
C LYS A 16 -0.26 1.80 -14.53
N LYS A 17 -1.13 2.54 -15.22
CA LYS A 17 -0.74 3.71 -16.02
C LYS A 17 -0.90 5.03 -15.27
N HIS A 18 -1.88 5.13 -14.39
CA HIS A 18 -2.19 6.36 -13.66
C HIS A 18 -2.09 6.15 -12.16
N LEU A 19 -1.72 7.20 -11.43
CA LEU A 19 -1.67 7.21 -9.96
C LEU A 19 -2.67 8.23 -9.42
N ILE A 20 -3.60 7.79 -8.56
CA ILE A 20 -4.53 8.65 -7.85
C ILE A 20 -4.19 8.69 -6.37
N LEU A 21 -4.06 9.90 -5.84
CA LEU A 21 -3.98 10.17 -4.42
C LEU A 21 -5.36 10.63 -3.92
N THR A 22 -5.92 9.93 -2.95
CA THR A 22 -7.17 10.30 -2.29
C THR A 22 -7.03 10.27 -0.78
N GLY A 23 -8.01 10.81 -0.06
CA GLY A 23 -8.01 10.89 1.40
C GLY A 23 -8.73 12.14 1.88
N ASP A 24 -8.95 12.23 3.18
CA ASP A 24 -9.64 13.35 3.82
C ASP A 24 -8.91 14.67 3.65
N ARG A 25 -9.60 15.77 3.96
CA ARG A 25 -9.00 17.11 3.91
C ARG A 25 -7.84 17.19 4.92
N GLY A 26 -6.67 17.62 4.45
CA GLY A 26 -5.47 17.71 5.29
C GLY A 26 -4.67 16.41 5.42
N SER A 27 -5.02 15.33 4.73
CA SER A 27 -4.29 14.04 4.75
C SER A 27 -2.89 14.10 4.11
N GLY A 28 -2.49 15.24 3.52
CA GLY A 28 -1.14 15.42 2.95
C GLY A 28 -1.03 15.09 1.45
N LYS A 29 -2.15 15.01 0.70
CA LYS A 29 -2.15 14.69 -0.74
C LYS A 29 -1.21 15.58 -1.57
N THR A 30 -1.34 16.90 -1.45
CA THR A 30 -0.52 17.87 -2.19
C THR A 30 0.96 17.80 -1.77
N THR A 31 1.24 17.58 -0.48
CA THR A 31 2.61 17.36 0.02
C THR A 31 3.23 16.11 -0.60
N LEU A 32 2.47 15.03 -0.66
CA LEU A 32 2.93 13.78 -1.26
C LEU A 32 3.08 13.90 -2.78
N LEU A 33 2.18 14.63 -3.46
CA LEU A 33 2.32 14.92 -4.89
C LEU A 33 3.66 15.62 -5.18
N SER A 34 4.01 16.63 -4.38
CA SER A 34 5.29 17.34 -4.50
C SER A 34 6.50 16.46 -4.15
N ALA A 35 6.35 15.47 -3.26
CA ALA A 35 7.41 14.53 -2.92
C ALA A 35 7.64 13.47 -4.02
N LEU A 36 6.57 13.06 -4.73
CA LEU A 36 6.67 12.14 -5.85
C LEU A 36 7.30 12.79 -7.08
N PHE A 37 7.01 14.07 -7.31
CA PHE A 37 7.58 14.86 -8.40
C PHE A 37 8.12 16.19 -7.84
N PRO A 38 9.41 16.24 -7.47
CA PRO A 38 10.03 17.43 -6.87
C PRO A 38 10.20 18.61 -7.83
N CYS A 39 10.12 18.36 -9.15
CA CYS A 39 10.16 19.42 -10.17
C CYS A 39 8.74 19.85 -10.57
N PRO A 40 8.53 21.11 -10.95
CA PRO A 40 7.26 21.55 -11.50
C PRO A 40 6.88 20.70 -12.71
N MET A 41 5.71 20.05 -12.64
CA MET A 41 5.19 19.20 -13.70
C MET A 41 4.12 19.98 -14.50
N PRO A 42 4.02 19.75 -15.81
CA PRO A 42 2.89 20.25 -16.58
C PRO A 42 1.59 19.63 -16.05
N GLY A 43 0.51 20.36 -16.18
CA GLY A 43 -0.78 19.89 -15.68
C GLY A 43 -1.66 21.02 -15.16
N LEU A 44 -2.62 20.67 -14.33
CA LEU A 44 -3.59 21.60 -13.79
C LEU A 44 -3.52 21.63 -12.27
N THR A 45 -3.70 22.82 -11.71
CA THR A 45 -3.80 23.02 -10.25
C THR A 45 -5.03 23.84 -9.95
N SER A 46 -5.87 23.37 -9.02
CA SER A 46 -6.99 24.13 -8.50
C SER A 46 -6.73 24.61 -7.08
N TRP A 47 -7.26 25.79 -6.75
CA TRP A 47 -7.19 26.34 -5.39
C TRP A 47 -8.45 27.12 -5.06
N ALA A 48 -8.84 27.10 -3.80
CA ALA A 48 -9.97 27.86 -3.28
C ALA A 48 -9.51 29.18 -2.68
N VAL A 49 -10.23 30.26 -3.02
CA VAL A 49 -10.12 31.54 -2.34
C VAL A 49 -11.36 31.71 -1.44
N PRO A 50 -11.18 31.85 -0.10
CA PRO A 50 -12.30 31.93 0.83
C PRO A 50 -13.30 33.03 0.45
N LYS A 51 -14.61 32.71 0.45
CA LYS A 51 -15.71 33.62 0.11
C LYS A 51 -15.68 34.21 -1.32
N GLN A 52 -14.80 33.75 -2.19
CA GLN A 52 -14.73 34.17 -3.60
C GLN A 52 -15.05 33.02 -4.53
N GLY A 53 -14.24 31.96 -4.52
CA GLY A 53 -14.44 30.88 -5.44
C GLY A 53 -13.29 29.88 -5.51
N VAL A 54 -13.37 29.01 -6.52
CA VAL A 54 -12.31 28.05 -6.89
C VAL A 54 -11.80 28.43 -8.27
N TYR A 55 -10.50 28.39 -8.41
CA TYR A 55 -9.77 28.74 -9.64
C TYR A 55 -9.02 27.51 -10.14
N LEU A 56 -8.94 27.35 -11.44
CA LEU A 56 -8.15 26.35 -12.15
C LEU A 56 -7.03 27.05 -12.92
N LYS A 57 -5.82 26.55 -12.78
CA LYS A 57 -4.63 27.07 -13.46
C LYS A 57 -4.02 25.99 -14.34
N ASP A 58 -3.64 26.37 -15.54
CA ASP A 58 -2.68 25.62 -16.36
C ASP A 58 -1.25 25.94 -15.91
N ASN A 59 -0.55 24.92 -15.42
CA ASN A 59 0.81 25.08 -14.87
C ASN A 59 1.86 25.43 -15.92
N PHE A 60 1.59 25.13 -17.20
CA PHE A 60 2.49 25.42 -18.30
C PHE A 60 2.39 26.90 -18.75
N SER A 61 1.18 27.33 -19.11
CA SER A 61 0.96 28.71 -19.58
C SER A 61 0.76 29.72 -18.48
N SER A 62 0.57 29.26 -17.24
CA SER A 62 0.19 30.09 -16.07
C SER A 62 -1.16 30.81 -16.20
N LYS A 63 -1.95 30.53 -17.23
CA LYS A 63 -3.32 31.01 -17.34
C LYS A 63 -4.22 30.39 -16.30
N ASN A 64 -5.21 31.15 -15.84
CA ASN A 64 -6.19 30.64 -14.87
C ASN A 64 -7.60 31.09 -15.20
N VAL A 65 -8.58 30.37 -14.64
CA VAL A 65 -10.02 30.66 -14.81
C VAL A 65 -10.75 30.31 -13.52
N GLN A 66 -11.78 31.05 -13.19
CA GLN A 66 -12.66 30.73 -12.06
C GLN A 66 -13.64 29.63 -12.47
N ILE A 67 -13.53 28.46 -11.82
CA ILE A 67 -14.37 27.26 -12.07
C ILE A 67 -15.47 27.07 -11.05
N GLY A 68 -15.42 27.77 -9.91
CA GLY A 68 -16.43 27.72 -8.87
C GLY A 68 -16.69 29.08 -8.25
N ARG A 69 -17.96 29.44 -8.00
CA ARG A 69 -18.35 30.67 -7.30
C ARG A 69 -18.87 30.33 -5.91
N PHE A 70 -18.49 31.11 -4.91
CA PHE A 70 -18.99 30.95 -3.55
C PHE A 70 -20.51 31.16 -3.52
N ASN A 71 -21.22 30.22 -2.89
CA ASN A 71 -22.66 30.30 -2.64
C ASN A 71 -22.91 30.66 -1.15
N PRO A 72 -23.26 31.90 -0.83
CA PRO A 72 -23.51 32.31 0.55
C PRO A 72 -24.77 31.66 1.15
N ASP A 73 -25.74 31.28 0.33
CA ASP A 73 -27.01 30.68 0.77
C ASP A 73 -26.88 29.19 1.16
N ASN A 74 -25.77 28.57 0.78
CA ASN A 74 -25.50 27.18 1.16
C ASN A 74 -24.90 27.11 2.56
N THR A 75 -25.69 26.69 3.53
CA THR A 75 -25.28 26.50 4.94
C THR A 75 -24.51 25.21 5.19
N SER A 76 -24.45 24.30 4.21
CA SER A 76 -23.64 23.06 4.31
C SER A 76 -22.16 23.40 4.53
N THR A 77 -21.46 22.58 5.30
CA THR A 77 -19.99 22.65 5.42
C THR A 77 -19.27 22.18 4.16
N GLU A 78 -19.95 21.40 3.32
CA GLU A 78 -19.44 20.82 2.09
C GLU A 78 -20.10 21.42 0.85
N ASN A 79 -19.40 21.42 -0.28
CA ASN A 79 -19.91 21.81 -1.59
C ASN A 79 -20.51 23.24 -1.67
N ARG A 80 -19.86 24.20 -1.02
CA ARG A 80 -20.31 25.62 -0.97
C ARG A 80 -20.08 26.39 -2.26
N MET A 81 -19.50 25.78 -3.27
CA MET A 81 -19.20 26.45 -4.53
C MET A 81 -20.20 26.01 -5.61
N LEU A 82 -20.72 26.95 -6.36
CA LEU A 82 -21.50 26.69 -7.57
C LEU A 82 -20.54 26.54 -8.75
N PRO A 83 -20.66 25.51 -9.58
CA PRO A 83 -19.82 25.33 -10.76
C PRO A 83 -20.05 26.44 -11.78
N VAL A 84 -18.99 26.90 -12.42
CA VAL A 84 -19.04 27.80 -13.58
C VAL A 84 -18.87 26.95 -14.82
N LEU A 85 -20.00 26.41 -15.35
CA LEU A 85 -20.01 25.41 -16.42
C LEU A 85 -19.28 25.88 -17.68
N ASP A 86 -19.48 27.14 -18.12
CA ASP A 86 -18.78 27.68 -19.28
C ASP A 86 -17.26 27.72 -19.10
N ALA A 87 -16.79 27.97 -17.88
CA ALA A 87 -15.37 27.95 -17.60
C ALA A 87 -14.78 26.53 -17.71
N PHE A 88 -15.53 25.50 -17.30
CA PHE A 88 -15.12 24.11 -17.47
C PHE A 88 -15.16 23.67 -18.92
N SER A 89 -16.32 23.84 -19.60
CA SER A 89 -16.56 23.33 -20.96
C SER A 89 -15.69 24.02 -22.02
N GLN A 90 -15.27 25.25 -21.80
CA GLN A 90 -14.41 26.00 -22.71
C GLN A 90 -12.95 26.01 -22.25
N THR A 91 -12.66 26.76 -21.18
CA THR A 91 -11.26 26.99 -20.76
C THR A 91 -10.65 25.73 -20.10
N GLY A 92 -11.39 25.05 -19.22
CA GLY A 92 -10.92 23.83 -18.58
C GLY A 92 -10.59 22.72 -19.58
N VAL A 93 -11.51 22.49 -20.55
CA VAL A 93 -11.30 21.55 -21.66
C VAL A 93 -10.07 21.95 -22.50
N SER A 94 -9.91 23.25 -22.79
CA SER A 94 -8.75 23.72 -23.57
C SER A 94 -7.42 23.49 -22.83
N PHE A 95 -7.42 23.61 -21.49
CA PHE A 95 -6.23 23.32 -20.67
C PHE A 95 -5.88 21.83 -20.68
N LEU A 96 -6.89 20.93 -20.56
CA LEU A 96 -6.65 19.48 -20.65
C LEU A 96 -6.12 19.09 -22.04
N ARG A 97 -6.67 19.65 -23.11
CA ARG A 97 -6.16 19.41 -24.47
C ARG A 97 -4.73 19.93 -24.66
N ALA A 98 -4.43 21.10 -24.13
CA ALA A 98 -3.04 21.61 -24.17
C ALA A 98 -2.06 20.70 -23.42
N CYS A 99 -2.48 20.05 -22.33
CA CYS A 99 -1.67 19.05 -21.66
C CYS A 99 -1.34 17.82 -22.54
N ALA A 100 -2.19 17.47 -23.49
CA ALA A 100 -1.90 16.36 -24.41
C ALA A 100 -0.73 16.67 -25.36
N ASP A 101 -0.53 17.93 -25.70
CA ASP A 101 0.48 18.39 -26.66
C ASP A 101 1.86 18.64 -26.04
N VAL A 102 1.99 18.67 -24.69
CA VAL A 102 3.30 18.85 -24.05
C VAL A 102 4.19 17.61 -24.22
N SER A 103 5.50 17.82 -24.26
CA SER A 103 6.49 16.74 -24.45
C SER A 103 6.62 15.80 -23.26
N SER A 104 6.13 16.17 -22.07
CA SER A 104 6.16 15.31 -20.89
C SER A 104 5.18 14.14 -21.02
N ASP A 105 5.62 12.94 -20.65
CA ASP A 105 4.74 11.77 -20.54
C ASP A 105 3.83 11.84 -19.31
N TRP A 106 4.23 12.58 -18.29
CA TRP A 106 3.49 12.75 -17.03
C TRP A 106 2.82 14.10 -16.93
N ILE A 107 1.55 14.08 -16.53
CA ILE A 107 0.73 15.26 -16.25
C ILE A 107 0.19 15.16 -14.83
N THR A 108 0.21 16.28 -14.10
CA THR A 108 -0.36 16.36 -12.74
C THR A 108 -1.69 17.09 -12.76
N ILE A 109 -2.68 16.61 -11.99
CA ILE A 109 -3.98 17.27 -11.80
C ILE A 109 -4.27 17.36 -10.30
N ASP A 110 -4.18 18.55 -9.75
CA ASP A 110 -4.43 18.85 -8.34
C ASP A 110 -5.48 19.97 -8.23
N GLU A 111 -6.73 19.69 -7.99
CA GLU A 111 -7.48 18.58 -7.40
C GLU A 111 -8.70 18.29 -8.29
N ILE A 112 -9.27 17.06 -8.27
CA ILE A 112 -10.53 16.69 -8.92
C ILE A 112 -11.59 16.43 -7.84
N GLY A 113 -12.77 17.05 -7.96
CA GLY A 113 -13.84 16.91 -6.98
C GLY A 113 -15.25 17.05 -7.57
N TYR A 114 -16.18 17.56 -6.77
CA TYR A 114 -17.58 17.67 -7.17
C TYR A 114 -17.81 18.71 -8.27
N LEU A 115 -16.96 19.74 -8.40
CA LEU A 115 -17.10 20.75 -9.45
C LEU A 115 -16.89 20.12 -10.84
N GLU A 116 -15.82 19.33 -10.99
CA GLU A 116 -15.48 18.59 -12.21
C GLU A 116 -16.56 17.55 -12.56
N SER A 117 -17.23 17.02 -11.53
CA SER A 117 -18.31 16.03 -11.69
C SER A 117 -19.59 16.61 -12.35
N THR A 118 -19.67 17.93 -12.50
CA THR A 118 -20.85 18.59 -13.08
C THR A 118 -20.72 18.89 -14.57
N CYS A 119 -19.54 18.70 -15.19
CA CYS A 119 -19.28 19.04 -16.58
C CYS A 119 -18.84 17.80 -17.40
N PRO A 120 -19.75 17.18 -18.18
CA PRO A 120 -19.43 16.01 -19.00
C PRO A 120 -18.33 16.27 -20.03
N GLU A 121 -18.24 17.46 -20.60
CA GLU A 121 -17.23 17.84 -21.57
C GLU A 121 -15.82 17.80 -20.96
N TYR A 122 -15.69 18.26 -19.71
CA TYR A 122 -14.43 18.19 -18.96
C TYR A 122 -14.05 16.74 -18.63
N GLN A 123 -15.02 15.92 -18.23
CA GLN A 123 -14.81 14.49 -17.95
C GLN A 123 -14.35 13.73 -19.20
N ASN A 124 -14.96 14.03 -20.36
CA ASN A 124 -14.54 13.44 -21.64
C ASN A 124 -13.11 13.85 -22.02
N ALA A 125 -12.78 15.14 -21.90
CA ALA A 125 -11.44 15.63 -22.17
C ALA A 125 -10.38 15.04 -21.21
N LEU A 126 -10.74 14.82 -19.94
CA LEU A 126 -9.87 14.10 -18.98
C LEU A 126 -9.64 12.65 -19.42
N SER A 127 -10.69 11.96 -19.87
CA SER A 127 -10.58 10.60 -20.38
C SER A 127 -9.71 10.51 -21.65
N GLU A 128 -9.83 11.49 -22.56
CA GLU A 128 -8.95 11.63 -23.73
C GLU A 128 -7.50 11.82 -23.32
N LEU A 129 -7.23 12.65 -22.31
CA LEU A 129 -5.87 12.86 -21.77
C LEU A 129 -5.32 11.59 -21.11
N MET A 130 -6.12 10.85 -20.35
CA MET A 130 -5.76 9.55 -19.78
C MET A 130 -5.38 8.52 -20.86
N ALA A 131 -5.99 8.56 -22.03
CA ALA A 131 -5.65 7.65 -23.12
C ALA A 131 -4.22 7.85 -23.63
N CYS A 132 -3.70 9.08 -23.65
CA CYS A 132 -2.41 9.43 -24.26
C CYS A 132 -1.27 9.76 -23.27
N LYS A 133 -1.56 10.10 -22.00
CA LYS A 133 -0.57 10.50 -20.99
C LYS A 133 -0.65 9.64 -19.73
N HIS A 134 0.41 9.63 -18.94
CA HIS A 134 0.39 9.15 -17.55
C HIS A 134 -0.08 10.29 -16.64
N LEU A 135 -1.06 10.02 -15.79
CA LEU A 135 -1.57 11.05 -14.88
C LEU A 135 -1.24 10.72 -13.42
N LEU A 136 -0.80 11.74 -12.70
CA LEU A 136 -0.82 11.78 -11.24
C LEU A 136 -1.92 12.75 -10.81
N MET A 137 -2.99 12.22 -10.21
CA MET A 137 -4.19 12.97 -9.89
C MET A 137 -4.42 13.01 -8.39
N VAL A 138 -4.81 14.15 -7.85
CA VAL A 138 -5.39 14.28 -6.53
C VAL A 138 -6.91 14.28 -6.68
N VAL A 139 -7.58 13.29 -6.08
CA VAL A 139 -9.04 13.13 -6.18
C VAL A 139 -9.64 13.24 -4.78
N ARG A 140 -10.68 14.06 -4.63
CA ARG A 140 -11.40 14.21 -3.36
C ARG A 140 -12.09 12.92 -2.98
N LYS A 141 -12.09 12.62 -1.67
CA LYS A 141 -12.80 11.49 -1.10
C LYS A 141 -14.29 11.84 -0.92
N GLN A 142 -15.05 11.74 -2.02
CA GLN A 142 -16.48 12.02 -2.08
C GLN A 142 -17.17 10.91 -2.89
N LYS A 143 -18.38 10.51 -2.46
CA LYS A 143 -19.18 9.53 -3.21
C LYS A 143 -19.94 10.23 -4.34
N LEU A 144 -19.37 10.22 -5.52
CA LEU A 144 -19.95 10.80 -6.74
C LEU A 144 -19.70 9.82 -7.91
N PRO A 145 -20.69 9.58 -8.79
CA PRO A 145 -20.56 8.58 -9.85
C PRO A 145 -19.31 8.77 -10.73
N PHE A 146 -18.94 10.01 -11.05
CA PHE A 146 -17.75 10.31 -11.83
C PHE A 146 -16.47 9.93 -11.07
N LEU A 147 -16.34 10.33 -9.80
CA LEU A 147 -15.15 10.03 -9.00
C LEU A 147 -15.03 8.53 -8.72
N ASP A 148 -16.16 7.86 -8.43
CA ASP A 148 -16.20 6.41 -8.22
C ASP A 148 -15.77 5.68 -9.51
N SER A 149 -16.25 6.13 -10.68
CA SER A 149 -15.85 5.54 -11.97
C SER A 149 -14.37 5.75 -12.28
N LEU A 150 -13.81 6.91 -11.92
CA LEU A 150 -12.39 7.23 -12.10
C LEU A 150 -11.50 6.34 -11.23
N LEU A 151 -11.88 6.13 -9.96
CA LEU A 151 -11.18 5.28 -9.01
C LEU A 151 -11.26 3.78 -9.36
N ALA A 152 -12.32 3.36 -10.08
CA ALA A 152 -12.56 1.97 -10.46
C ALA A 152 -11.88 1.55 -11.77
N GLN A 153 -11.22 2.46 -12.50
CA GLN A 153 -10.55 2.12 -13.75
C GLN A 153 -9.40 1.13 -13.53
N GLN A 154 -9.29 0.14 -14.43
CA GLN A 154 -8.33 -0.96 -14.28
C GLN A 154 -6.86 -0.52 -14.33
N ASP A 155 -6.54 0.54 -15.06
CA ASP A 155 -5.20 1.09 -15.24
C ASP A 155 -4.84 2.18 -14.22
N VAL A 156 -5.67 2.38 -13.20
CA VAL A 156 -5.47 3.34 -12.12
C VAL A 156 -4.95 2.65 -10.86
N PHE A 157 -3.85 3.16 -10.33
CA PHE A 157 -3.34 2.82 -9.00
C PHE A 157 -3.89 3.83 -7.99
N VAL A 158 -4.63 3.35 -7.00
CA VAL A 158 -5.27 4.22 -5.99
C VAL A 158 -4.53 4.14 -4.67
N LEU A 159 -4.09 5.29 -4.18
CA LEU A 159 -3.57 5.47 -2.82
C LEU A 159 -4.55 6.32 -1.99
N ASP A 160 -5.30 5.67 -1.11
CA ASP A 160 -6.06 6.35 -0.05
C ASP A 160 -5.13 6.61 1.14
N LEU A 161 -4.83 7.88 1.44
CA LEU A 161 -3.89 8.25 2.48
C LEU A 161 -4.40 7.96 3.89
N ASP A 162 -5.72 7.86 4.08
CA ASP A 162 -6.31 7.54 5.39
C ASP A 162 -6.20 6.04 5.68
N HIS A 163 -6.32 5.20 4.63
CA HIS A 163 -6.26 3.75 4.70
C HIS A 163 -5.37 3.17 3.58
N PRO A 164 -4.05 3.44 3.59
CA PRO A 164 -3.17 3.12 2.47
C PRO A 164 -3.15 1.62 2.16
N TYR A 165 -3.25 0.77 3.17
CA TYR A 165 -3.15 -0.69 3.04
C TYR A 165 -4.51 -1.41 3.06
N GLY A 166 -5.63 -0.67 3.25
CA GLY A 166 -6.99 -1.27 3.38
C GLY A 166 -7.12 -2.19 4.60
N ASN A 167 -8.03 -3.17 4.53
CA ASN A 167 -8.26 -4.12 5.62
C ASN A 167 -7.33 -5.33 5.50
N ALA A 168 -6.04 -5.13 5.71
CA ALA A 168 -5.06 -6.19 5.67
C ALA A 168 -4.81 -6.80 7.05
N GLY A 169 -4.77 -8.13 7.11
CA GLY A 169 -4.35 -8.89 8.29
C GLY A 169 -2.93 -9.43 8.16
N CYS A 170 -2.30 -9.70 9.30
CA CYS A 170 -1.01 -10.37 9.37
C CYS A 170 -1.02 -11.49 10.41
N ILE A 171 -0.61 -12.68 10.01
CA ILE A 171 -0.30 -13.80 10.89
C ILE A 171 1.21 -13.95 10.96
N LEU A 172 1.79 -13.63 12.13
CA LEU A 172 3.20 -13.89 12.41
C LEU A 172 3.34 -15.34 12.88
N MET A 173 4.14 -16.11 12.14
CA MET A 173 4.30 -17.54 12.34
C MET A 173 5.47 -17.81 13.30
N ALA A 174 5.16 -18.04 14.58
CA ALA A 174 6.14 -18.13 15.65
C ALA A 174 6.18 -19.50 16.37
N SER A 175 5.83 -20.61 15.69
CA SER A 175 5.80 -21.97 16.27
C SER A 175 7.00 -22.84 15.84
N GLY A 176 8.04 -22.27 15.25
CA GLY A 176 9.24 -23.01 14.85
C GLY A 176 9.95 -23.65 16.05
N GLN A 177 10.20 -24.99 15.99
CA GLN A 177 10.79 -25.74 17.12
C GLN A 177 12.29 -25.53 17.31
N GLY A 178 12.98 -24.78 16.46
CA GLY A 178 14.40 -24.46 16.60
C GLY A 178 15.34 -25.69 16.77
N ARG A 179 14.98 -26.88 16.26
CA ARG A 179 15.68 -28.16 16.52
C ARG A 179 17.18 -28.10 16.25
N ARG A 180 17.61 -27.34 15.25
CA ARG A 180 19.03 -27.15 14.90
C ARG A 180 19.73 -26.11 15.78
N PHE A 181 18.94 -25.27 16.46
CA PHE A 181 19.43 -24.17 17.29
C PHE A 181 19.72 -24.63 18.75
N GLY A 182 19.08 -25.72 19.20
CA GLY A 182 19.20 -26.27 20.56
C GLY A 182 18.37 -25.54 21.63
N GLU A 183 17.76 -24.43 21.29
CA GLU A 183 16.91 -23.59 22.13
C GLU A 183 15.86 -22.89 21.26
N ASN A 184 14.94 -22.11 21.88
CA ASN A 184 13.98 -21.34 21.11
C ASN A 184 14.67 -20.18 20.37
N LYS A 185 15.03 -20.40 19.10
CA LYS A 185 15.77 -19.43 18.28
C LYS A 185 15.11 -18.05 18.22
N LEU A 186 13.78 -17.98 18.35
CA LEU A 186 13.04 -16.71 18.26
C LEU A 186 13.27 -15.77 19.45
N LEU A 187 13.75 -16.33 20.57
CA LEU A 187 14.10 -15.56 21.78
C LEU A 187 15.59 -15.25 21.87
N THR A 188 16.40 -15.78 20.95
CA THR A 188 17.85 -15.51 20.95
C THR A 188 18.10 -14.05 20.60
N ASP A 189 19.09 -13.46 21.29
CA ASP A 189 19.47 -12.07 21.05
C ASP A 189 20.08 -11.87 19.66
N LEU A 190 19.58 -10.88 18.96
CA LEU A 190 20.15 -10.34 17.73
C LEU A 190 20.24 -8.82 17.85
N ALA A 191 21.44 -8.31 18.02
CA ALA A 191 21.71 -6.87 18.13
C ALA A 191 20.88 -6.17 19.24
N GLY A 192 20.78 -6.79 20.40
CA GLY A 192 20.16 -6.22 21.60
C GLY A 192 18.65 -6.46 21.76
N LYS A 193 18.04 -7.28 20.89
CA LYS A 193 16.64 -7.67 21.04
C LYS A 193 16.37 -9.10 20.55
N PRO A 194 15.32 -9.78 21.06
CA PRO A 194 14.95 -11.12 20.59
C PRO A 194 14.73 -11.17 19.08
N LEU A 195 15.11 -12.28 18.43
CA LEU A 195 14.97 -12.45 16.98
C LEU A 195 13.55 -12.15 16.46
N ILE A 196 12.53 -12.62 17.15
CA ILE A 196 11.12 -12.34 16.79
C ILE A 196 10.78 -10.85 16.79
N GLN A 197 11.46 -10.04 17.65
CA GLN A 197 11.16 -8.62 17.78
C GLN A 197 11.37 -7.85 16.47
N TRP A 198 12.30 -8.29 15.63
CA TRP A 198 12.52 -7.69 14.31
C TRP A 198 11.31 -7.82 13.41
N ALA A 199 10.66 -8.99 13.36
CA ALA A 199 9.43 -9.19 12.59
C ALA A 199 8.24 -8.44 13.20
N LEU A 200 8.16 -8.37 14.54
CA LEU A 200 7.13 -7.57 15.24
C LEU A 200 7.27 -6.09 14.90
N ASP A 201 8.48 -5.54 14.92
CA ASP A 201 8.76 -4.14 14.60
C ASP A 201 8.49 -3.85 13.11
N ALA A 202 8.96 -4.72 12.21
CA ALA A 202 8.78 -4.56 10.76
C ALA A 202 7.31 -4.56 10.34
N SER A 203 6.43 -5.24 11.07
CA SER A 203 4.99 -5.31 10.81
C SER A 203 4.16 -4.27 11.56
N ALA A 204 4.76 -3.47 12.45
CA ALA A 204 4.05 -2.52 13.29
C ALA A 204 3.35 -1.42 12.47
N GLY A 205 2.07 -1.17 12.78
CA GLY A 205 1.29 -0.09 12.15
C GLY A 205 0.93 -0.30 10.68
N LEU A 206 1.25 -1.47 10.07
CA LEU A 206 0.95 -1.75 8.67
C LEU A 206 -0.36 -2.51 8.45
N PHE A 207 -0.89 -3.15 9.49
CA PHE A 207 -2.04 -4.04 9.40
C PHE A 207 -3.18 -3.59 10.32
N THR A 208 -4.43 -3.78 9.90
CA THR A 208 -5.60 -3.55 10.74
C THR A 208 -5.75 -4.63 11.82
N HIS A 209 -5.33 -5.86 11.48
CA HIS A 209 -5.34 -6.99 12.40
C HIS A 209 -3.99 -7.71 12.33
N ARG A 210 -3.32 -7.80 13.48
CA ARG A 210 -2.03 -8.49 13.61
C ARG A 210 -2.13 -9.54 14.71
N LEU A 211 -1.77 -10.77 14.40
CA LEU A 211 -1.85 -11.90 15.32
C LEU A 211 -0.56 -12.71 15.27
N VAL A 212 0.05 -12.95 16.41
CA VAL A 212 1.15 -13.92 16.55
C VAL A 212 0.55 -15.29 16.88
N VAL A 213 0.98 -16.33 16.15
CA VAL A 213 0.55 -17.71 16.40
C VAL A 213 1.75 -18.52 16.84
N THR A 214 1.70 -19.07 18.05
CA THR A 214 2.85 -19.73 18.70
C THR A 214 2.48 -20.95 19.53
N VAL A 215 3.44 -21.87 19.71
CA VAL A 215 3.39 -22.99 20.68
C VAL A 215 4.20 -22.65 21.94
N HIS A 216 4.88 -21.52 21.98
CA HIS A 216 5.85 -21.15 23.03
C HIS A 216 5.24 -20.15 24.01
N LYS A 217 5.14 -20.52 25.29
CA LYS A 217 4.61 -19.66 26.36
C LYS A 217 5.43 -18.39 26.57
N GLU A 218 6.76 -18.48 26.37
CA GLU A 218 7.66 -17.34 26.52
C GLU A 218 7.41 -16.28 25.43
N ILE A 219 7.07 -16.70 24.22
CA ILE A 219 6.66 -15.80 23.12
C ILE A 219 5.29 -15.17 23.42
N GLU A 220 4.36 -15.96 23.94
CA GLU A 220 3.07 -15.43 24.39
C GLU A 220 3.27 -14.33 25.43
N GLN A 221 4.08 -14.56 26.47
CA GLN A 221 4.39 -13.57 27.51
C GLN A 221 5.03 -12.30 26.93
N LEU A 222 5.99 -12.47 26.00
CA LEU A 222 6.61 -11.35 25.30
C LEU A 222 5.57 -10.52 24.54
N CYS A 223 4.68 -11.15 23.80
CA CYS A 223 3.65 -10.46 23.02
C CYS A 223 2.65 -9.73 23.94
N LEU A 224 2.18 -10.40 25.00
CA LEU A 224 1.25 -9.81 25.98
C LEU A 224 1.86 -8.60 26.68
N SER A 225 3.16 -8.62 26.98
CA SER A 225 3.86 -7.47 27.59
C SER A 225 3.94 -6.23 26.68
N GLN A 226 3.64 -6.39 25.39
CA GLN A 226 3.65 -5.35 24.36
C GLN A 226 2.26 -5.07 23.78
N ASP A 227 1.20 -5.59 24.39
CA ASP A 227 -0.19 -5.50 23.89
C ASP A 227 -0.37 -6.04 22.46
N ILE A 228 0.43 -7.06 22.08
CA ILE A 228 0.35 -7.69 20.76
C ILE A 228 -0.57 -8.91 20.86
N PRO A 229 -1.65 -8.99 20.05
CA PRO A 229 -2.52 -10.16 20.00
C PRO A 229 -1.73 -11.43 19.69
N VAL A 230 -1.93 -12.45 20.51
CA VAL A 230 -1.22 -13.73 20.40
C VAL A 230 -2.16 -14.90 20.64
N LEU A 231 -1.99 -15.97 19.87
CA LEU A 231 -2.70 -17.23 20.00
C LEU A 231 -1.72 -18.34 20.37
N LEU A 232 -1.79 -18.82 21.59
CA LEU A 232 -1.06 -20.00 22.05
C LEU A 232 -1.82 -21.27 21.69
N HIS A 233 -1.13 -22.27 21.12
CA HIS A 233 -1.75 -23.54 20.73
C HIS A 233 -0.80 -24.72 20.93
N PRO A 234 -1.32 -25.98 21.06
CA PRO A 234 -0.47 -27.14 21.28
C PRO A 234 -0.04 -27.87 19.99
N PHE A 235 -0.51 -27.46 18.82
CA PHE A 235 -0.33 -28.20 17.57
C PHE A 235 1.02 -27.88 16.91
N PRO A 236 1.78 -28.90 16.45
CA PRO A 236 3.12 -28.68 15.93
C PRO A 236 3.15 -28.28 14.44
N ASP A 237 2.09 -28.51 13.71
CA ASP A 237 2.11 -28.45 12.26
C ASP A 237 1.74 -27.05 11.71
N ARG A 238 2.35 -26.70 10.57
CA ARG A 238 2.19 -25.37 9.93
C ARG A 238 0.76 -25.11 9.46
N ASN A 239 0.05 -26.16 8.98
CA ASN A 239 -1.37 -26.03 8.59
C ASN A 239 -2.25 -25.64 9.77
N ASP A 240 -1.97 -26.13 10.97
CA ASP A 240 -2.76 -25.79 12.17
C ASP A 240 -2.57 -24.34 12.57
N MET A 241 -1.34 -23.82 12.53
CA MET A 241 -1.08 -22.38 12.74
C MET A 241 -1.89 -21.51 11.79
N ILE A 242 -1.86 -21.85 10.49
CA ILE A 242 -2.59 -21.10 9.46
C ILE A 242 -4.09 -21.19 9.71
N ARG A 243 -4.63 -22.40 9.95
CA ARG A 243 -6.05 -22.62 10.23
C ARG A 243 -6.54 -21.85 11.44
N LEU A 244 -5.80 -21.91 12.55
CA LEU A 244 -6.13 -21.22 13.79
C LEU A 244 -6.06 -19.71 13.63
N GLY A 245 -4.96 -19.18 13.09
CA GLY A 245 -4.81 -17.76 12.86
C GLY A 245 -5.86 -17.19 11.90
N MET A 246 -6.17 -17.91 10.82
CA MET A 246 -7.23 -17.52 9.89
C MET A 246 -8.62 -17.59 10.54
N GLY A 247 -8.85 -18.55 11.46
CA GLY A 247 -10.09 -18.63 12.24
C GLY A 247 -10.37 -17.35 13.02
N GLU A 248 -9.34 -16.76 13.60
CA GLU A 248 -9.45 -15.54 14.43
C GLU A 248 -9.69 -14.27 13.62
N ILE A 249 -8.99 -14.09 12.49
CA ILE A 249 -8.95 -12.76 11.84
C ILE A 249 -9.64 -12.70 10.47
N SER A 250 -9.97 -13.82 9.84
CA SER A 250 -10.41 -13.84 8.42
C SER A 250 -11.72 -13.09 8.15
N SER A 251 -12.61 -12.95 9.14
CA SER A 251 -13.88 -12.23 9.00
C SER A 251 -13.74 -10.70 8.97
N PHE A 252 -12.58 -10.18 9.36
CA PHE A 252 -12.34 -8.74 9.50
C PHE A 252 -11.44 -8.17 8.39
N ILE A 253 -10.88 -9.02 7.55
CA ILE A 253 -9.85 -8.65 6.57
C ILE A 253 -10.22 -9.12 5.16
N ASP A 254 -9.69 -8.43 4.15
CA ASP A 254 -9.84 -8.78 2.75
C ASP A 254 -8.58 -9.42 2.13
N ARG A 255 -7.47 -9.40 2.87
CA ARG A 255 -6.19 -10.06 2.53
C ARG A 255 -5.39 -10.37 3.78
N CYS A 256 -4.60 -11.44 3.72
CA CYS A 256 -3.78 -11.88 4.86
C CYS A 256 -2.32 -12.10 4.45
N ALA A 257 -1.40 -11.46 5.17
CA ALA A 257 0.03 -11.70 5.07
C ALA A 257 0.45 -12.80 6.06
N PHE A 258 1.23 -13.76 5.61
CA PHE A 258 1.92 -14.74 6.46
C PHE A 258 3.37 -14.36 6.56
N LEU A 259 3.77 -13.87 7.73
CA LEU A 259 5.11 -13.37 8.01
C LEU A 259 5.86 -14.36 8.91
N PRO A 260 6.97 -14.97 8.45
CA PRO A 260 7.87 -15.74 9.32
C PRO A 260 8.49 -14.84 10.39
N SER A 261 8.61 -15.37 11.61
CA SER A 261 9.17 -14.63 12.73
C SER A 261 10.71 -14.74 12.82
N ASP A 262 11.34 -15.47 11.91
CA ASP A 262 12.77 -15.75 11.83
C ASP A 262 13.48 -15.06 10.64
N GLN A 263 12.80 -14.06 10.04
CA GLN A 263 13.34 -13.19 8.98
C GLN A 263 13.60 -11.78 9.53
N PRO A 264 14.71 -11.54 10.24
CA PRO A 264 14.96 -10.26 10.91
C PRO A 264 15.31 -9.11 9.98
N MET A 265 15.71 -9.41 8.74
CA MET A 265 16.17 -8.41 7.78
C MET A 265 15.04 -7.86 6.89
N ILE A 266 13.81 -8.39 7.01
CA ILE A 266 12.68 -7.89 6.21
C ILE A 266 12.39 -6.44 6.57
N LEU A 267 12.33 -5.56 5.57
CA LEU A 267 12.10 -4.14 5.77
C LEU A 267 10.60 -3.82 5.86
N PRO A 268 10.21 -2.88 6.76
CA PRO A 268 8.84 -2.35 6.79
C PRO A 268 8.39 -1.81 5.43
N GLU A 269 9.29 -1.19 4.67
CA GLU A 269 9.05 -0.65 3.34
C GLU A 269 8.70 -1.74 2.32
N THR A 270 9.32 -2.91 2.43
CA THR A 270 9.00 -4.05 1.57
C THR A 270 7.60 -4.59 1.87
N ILE A 271 7.26 -4.74 3.15
CA ILE A 271 5.90 -5.15 3.57
C ILE A 271 4.87 -4.11 3.11
N ALA A 272 5.13 -2.83 3.34
CA ALA A 272 4.27 -1.73 2.90
C ALA A 272 4.03 -1.74 1.38
N SER A 273 5.10 -1.94 0.59
CA SER A 273 5.02 -2.00 -0.86
C SER A 273 4.22 -3.20 -1.34
N LEU A 274 4.38 -4.38 -0.72
CA LEU A 274 3.57 -5.57 -1.00
C LEU A 274 2.09 -5.33 -0.72
N LEU A 275 1.76 -4.67 0.40
CA LEU A 275 0.38 -4.33 0.76
C LEU A 275 -0.25 -3.36 -0.23
N LEU A 276 0.49 -2.37 -0.70
CA LEU A 276 0.03 -1.44 -1.72
C LEU A 276 -0.26 -2.16 -3.05
N CYS A 277 0.62 -3.06 -3.47
CA CYS A 277 0.40 -3.91 -4.64
C CYS A 277 -0.84 -4.80 -4.46
N ALA A 278 -0.95 -5.50 -3.34
CA ALA A 278 -2.08 -6.38 -3.04
C ALA A 278 -3.42 -5.65 -2.94
N LYS A 279 -3.43 -4.40 -2.50
CA LYS A 279 -4.64 -3.55 -2.49
C LYS A 279 -5.08 -3.17 -3.90
N ASN A 280 -4.13 -2.83 -4.77
CA ASN A 280 -4.41 -2.35 -6.12
C ASN A 280 -4.59 -3.46 -7.17
N LEU A 281 -4.16 -4.68 -6.86
CA LEU A 281 -4.34 -5.88 -7.65
C LEU A 281 -4.82 -7.01 -6.71
N PRO A 282 -6.10 -6.95 -6.27
CA PRO A 282 -6.61 -7.76 -5.15
C PRO A 282 -6.81 -9.25 -5.48
N ASP A 283 -6.77 -9.62 -6.75
CA ASP A 283 -6.98 -11.02 -7.18
C ASP A 283 -5.69 -11.86 -7.16
N PHE A 284 -4.55 -11.24 -6.86
CA PHE A 284 -3.25 -11.89 -6.93
C PHE A 284 -2.64 -12.20 -5.56
N ILE A 285 -1.92 -13.32 -5.50
CA ILE A 285 -1.03 -13.67 -4.39
C ILE A 285 0.26 -12.88 -4.56
N TRP A 286 0.66 -12.13 -3.54
CA TRP A 286 1.86 -11.31 -3.59
C TRP A 286 2.97 -11.84 -2.69
N ARG A 287 4.21 -11.81 -3.17
CA ARG A 287 5.39 -12.18 -2.40
C ARG A 287 6.62 -11.41 -2.84
N PRO A 288 7.63 -11.22 -1.96
CA PRO A 288 8.87 -10.58 -2.34
C PRO A 288 9.77 -11.53 -3.15
N CYS A 289 10.64 -10.95 -3.99
CA CYS A 289 11.65 -11.70 -4.73
C CYS A 289 13.00 -10.95 -4.77
N SER A 290 14.09 -11.69 -4.85
CA SER A 290 15.38 -11.22 -5.36
C SER A 290 15.62 -11.81 -6.75
N SER A 291 16.81 -11.57 -7.35
CA SER A 291 17.13 -12.09 -8.70
C SER A 291 16.87 -13.60 -8.83
N ASP A 292 17.22 -14.39 -7.81
CA ASP A 292 17.26 -15.86 -7.87
C ASP A 292 16.30 -16.57 -6.94
N THR A 293 15.65 -15.83 -6.02
CA THR A 293 14.80 -16.43 -5.00
C THR A 293 13.50 -15.66 -4.81
N VAL A 294 12.47 -16.38 -4.39
CA VAL A 294 11.20 -15.81 -3.93
C VAL A 294 11.05 -16.12 -2.45
N GLY A 295 10.57 -15.16 -1.68
CA GLY A 295 10.55 -15.24 -0.22
C GLY A 295 9.17 -15.05 0.41
N SER A 296 9.21 -14.72 1.68
CA SER A 296 8.10 -14.30 2.54
C SER A 296 8.30 -12.82 2.92
N PRO A 297 7.25 -12.11 3.35
CA PRO A 297 5.88 -12.60 3.57
C PRO A 297 5.13 -12.95 2.29
N VAL A 298 4.14 -13.85 2.40
CA VAL A 298 3.22 -14.13 1.29
C VAL A 298 1.85 -13.56 1.66
N ILE A 299 1.28 -12.73 0.78
CA ILE A 299 -0.02 -12.10 0.97
C ILE A 299 -1.04 -12.81 0.07
N PHE A 300 -2.08 -13.37 0.70
CA PHE A 300 -3.19 -14.03 0.02
C PHE A 300 -4.43 -13.15 0.05
N PRO A 301 -5.15 -12.99 -1.07
CA PRO A 301 -6.47 -12.37 -1.09
C PRO A 301 -7.53 -13.30 -0.46
N SER A 302 -8.69 -12.71 -0.10
CA SER A 302 -9.77 -13.41 0.61
C SER A 302 -10.34 -14.60 -0.13
N CYS A 303 -10.26 -14.65 -1.47
CA CYS A 303 -10.71 -15.79 -2.26
C CYS A 303 -9.97 -17.11 -1.92
N PHE A 304 -8.79 -17.05 -1.29
CA PHE A 304 -8.04 -18.23 -0.83
C PHE A 304 -8.21 -18.54 0.66
N PHE A 305 -9.01 -17.79 1.41
CA PHE A 305 -9.10 -17.97 2.87
C PHE A 305 -9.66 -19.35 3.26
N GLU A 306 -10.67 -19.85 2.55
CA GLU A 306 -11.20 -21.17 2.82
C GLU A 306 -10.20 -22.28 2.47
N GLU A 307 -9.42 -22.13 1.41
CA GLU A 307 -8.38 -23.10 1.06
C GLU A 307 -7.22 -23.05 2.08
N LEU A 308 -6.85 -21.87 2.59
CA LEU A 308 -5.87 -21.71 3.66
C LEU A 308 -6.29 -22.39 4.97
N LYS A 309 -7.58 -22.32 5.33
CA LYS A 309 -8.13 -23.01 6.52
C LYS A 309 -8.14 -24.54 6.37
N ASN A 310 -8.15 -25.05 5.14
CA ASN A 310 -8.27 -26.47 4.82
C ASN A 310 -7.01 -27.07 4.18
N LEU A 311 -5.82 -26.53 4.52
CA LEU A 311 -4.55 -27.06 4.02
C LEU A 311 -4.30 -28.50 4.47
N PRO A 312 -3.67 -29.33 3.61
CA PRO A 312 -3.27 -30.69 3.99
C PRO A 312 -2.33 -30.69 5.19
N PRO A 313 -2.33 -31.78 6.02
CA PRO A 313 -1.44 -31.90 7.16
C PRO A 313 0.03 -31.63 6.80
N LYS A 314 0.74 -30.90 7.67
CA LYS A 314 2.15 -30.51 7.53
C LYS A 314 2.46 -29.57 6.36
N LYS A 315 1.46 -29.12 5.62
CA LYS A 315 1.64 -28.19 4.49
C LYS A 315 1.39 -26.75 4.92
N GLY A 316 1.99 -25.81 4.21
CA GLY A 316 1.76 -24.36 4.35
C GLY A 316 1.15 -23.77 3.07
N GLY A 317 0.99 -22.46 3.02
CA GLY A 317 0.41 -21.73 1.89
C GLY A 317 1.10 -21.93 0.54
N ASN A 318 2.34 -22.44 0.52
CA ASN A 318 3.05 -22.78 -0.74
C ASN A 318 2.31 -23.80 -1.60
N VAL A 319 1.43 -24.64 -1.03
CA VAL A 319 0.58 -25.53 -1.82
C VAL A 319 -0.34 -24.76 -2.75
N ILE A 320 -0.93 -23.68 -2.25
CA ILE A 320 -1.80 -22.79 -3.03
C ILE A 320 -0.96 -22.04 -4.07
N VAL A 321 0.19 -21.48 -3.66
CA VAL A 321 1.12 -20.79 -4.58
C VAL A 321 1.50 -21.68 -5.77
N SER A 322 1.82 -22.96 -5.50
CA SER A 322 2.18 -23.95 -6.55
C SER A 322 0.99 -24.36 -7.42
N ARG A 323 -0.22 -24.34 -6.89
CA ARG A 323 -1.44 -24.69 -7.62
C ARG A 323 -1.89 -23.58 -8.56
N TYR A 324 -1.65 -22.33 -8.19
CA TYR A 324 -2.10 -21.14 -8.94
C TYR A 324 -0.93 -20.24 -9.36
N PRO A 325 0.07 -20.74 -10.11
CA PRO A 325 1.26 -19.97 -10.45
C PRO A 325 0.94 -18.70 -11.28
N ASN A 326 -0.11 -18.73 -12.08
CA ASN A 326 -0.54 -17.58 -12.89
C ASN A 326 -1.13 -16.43 -12.05
N LEU A 327 -1.57 -16.71 -10.82
CA LEU A 327 -2.08 -15.71 -9.87
C LEU A 327 -1.00 -15.19 -8.92
N VAL A 328 0.25 -15.66 -9.04
CA VAL A 328 1.36 -15.18 -8.21
C VAL A 328 2.02 -13.98 -8.89
N ARG A 329 2.24 -12.94 -8.09
CA ARG A 329 3.00 -11.75 -8.48
C ARG A 329 4.12 -11.52 -7.50
N THR A 330 5.20 -10.95 -7.97
CA THR A 330 6.39 -10.70 -7.15
C THR A 330 6.73 -9.22 -7.10
N LEU A 331 7.29 -8.80 -5.96
CA LEU A 331 7.85 -7.48 -5.74
C LEU A 331 9.35 -7.64 -5.48
N PRO A 332 10.24 -7.02 -6.28
CA PRO A 332 11.67 -7.06 -6.02
C PRO A 332 12.01 -6.43 -4.68
N VAL A 333 12.81 -7.10 -3.84
CA VAL A 333 13.37 -6.51 -2.62
C VAL A 333 14.53 -5.57 -2.91
N SER A 334 14.86 -4.70 -1.98
CA SER A 334 16.01 -3.81 -2.11
C SER A 334 17.33 -4.55 -1.89
N TYR A 335 17.32 -5.54 -0.99
CA TYR A 335 18.48 -6.36 -0.63
C TYR A 335 18.06 -7.82 -0.54
N SER A 336 18.83 -8.74 -1.09
CA SER A 336 18.54 -10.19 -1.05
C SER A 336 18.48 -10.75 0.38
N GLU A 337 19.19 -10.11 1.30
CA GLU A 337 19.23 -10.43 2.73
C GLU A 337 17.86 -10.34 3.40
N GLU A 338 16.95 -9.50 2.90
CA GLU A 338 15.59 -9.40 3.42
C GLU A 338 14.84 -10.74 3.42
N LEU A 339 15.20 -11.65 2.51
CA LEU A 339 14.53 -12.93 2.34
C LEU A 339 15.16 -14.10 3.09
N LYS A 340 16.20 -13.83 3.88
CA LYS A 340 16.93 -14.89 4.61
C LYS A 340 16.25 -15.22 5.93
N ASP A 341 15.93 -16.52 6.08
CA ASP A 341 15.56 -17.11 7.38
C ASP A 341 16.84 -17.36 8.20
N ILE A 342 16.76 -17.28 9.52
CA ILE A 342 17.82 -17.68 10.42
C ILE A 342 17.49 -19.06 10.99
N ASP A 343 18.23 -20.09 10.55
CA ASP A 343 18.05 -21.48 10.98
C ASP A 343 19.19 -22.02 11.83
N THR A 344 20.37 -21.38 11.81
CA THR A 344 21.57 -21.80 12.53
C THR A 344 22.21 -20.66 13.32
N LYS A 345 23.07 -20.99 14.30
CA LYS A 345 23.84 -19.98 15.07
C LYS A 345 24.87 -19.26 14.19
N GLU A 346 25.39 -19.92 13.17
CA GLU A 346 26.32 -19.36 12.20
C GLU A 346 25.62 -18.28 11.35
N GLU A 347 24.39 -18.54 10.93
CA GLU A 347 23.57 -17.54 10.19
C GLU A 347 23.22 -16.34 11.08
N LEU A 348 22.88 -16.59 12.35
CA LEU A 348 22.65 -15.51 13.32
C LEU A 348 23.89 -14.61 13.46
N LEU A 349 25.08 -15.20 13.64
CA LEU A 349 26.34 -14.47 13.72
C LEU A 349 26.70 -13.73 12.44
N ALA A 350 26.35 -14.30 11.28
CA ALA A 350 26.55 -13.63 10.01
C ALA A 350 25.65 -12.39 9.87
N VAL A 351 24.39 -12.51 10.29
CA VAL A 351 23.42 -11.41 10.23
C VAL A 351 23.72 -10.34 11.30
N SER A 352 24.20 -10.70 12.51
CA SER A 352 24.55 -9.71 13.54
C SER A 352 25.58 -8.68 13.06
N ARG A 353 26.50 -9.08 12.18
CA ARG A 353 27.51 -8.19 11.59
C ARG A 353 26.92 -7.08 10.71
N TYR A 354 25.71 -7.26 10.19
CA TYR A 354 25.01 -6.19 9.44
C TYR A 354 24.53 -5.08 10.38
N PHE A 355 24.14 -5.43 11.61
CA PHE A 355 23.69 -4.47 12.61
C PHE A 355 24.83 -3.76 13.35
N GLU A 356 26.03 -4.34 13.36
CA GLU A 356 27.24 -3.74 13.98
C GLU A 356 27.86 -2.64 13.09
N LYS A 357 27.64 -2.69 11.78
CA LYS A 357 28.07 -1.64 10.87
C LYS A 357 27.06 -0.53 10.89
N PRO A 358 27.43 0.75 11.12
CA PRO A 358 26.50 1.85 10.93
C PRO A 358 25.99 1.76 9.49
N PHE A 359 24.68 1.54 9.32
CA PHE A 359 24.02 1.63 8.02
C PHE A 359 24.25 3.05 7.50
N HIS A 360 25.22 3.22 6.61
CA HIS A 360 25.25 4.35 5.73
C HIS A 360 24.09 4.11 4.74
N LEU A 361 22.89 4.54 5.15
CA LEU A 361 21.81 4.83 4.23
C LEU A 361 22.36 5.89 3.28
N CYS A 362 22.82 5.47 2.12
CA CYS A 362 22.97 6.38 0.98
C CYS A 362 21.56 6.89 0.66
N CYS A 363 21.32 8.14 1.07
CA CYS A 363 20.15 8.92 0.66
C CYS A 363 20.10 9.09 -0.86
#